data_86b268fc8522cff188381e7f41f8e099
#
_entry.id   86b268fc8522cff188381e7f41f8e099
#
_cell.length_a   1.000
_cell.length_b   1.000
_cell.length_c   1.000
_cell.angle_alpha   90.00
_cell.angle_beta   90.00
_cell.angle_gamma   90.00
#
_symmetry.space_group_name_H-M   'P 1'
#
loop_
_entity.id
_entity.type
_entity.pdbx_description
1 polymer ?
#
loop_
_entity_poly.entity_id
_entity_poly.type
_entity_poly.pdbx_seq_one_letter_code
_entity_poly.pdbx_strand_id
1 'polypeptide(L)'
;MSGNGYVIDNWGLLVALLMVAVAALVSELMRISIGKTLMWSAIRALVQLCVMGVIIGYVIRSNNPWLVFGVIAVMLVAAVQITLSRAKGIPKGLAGPVLLSLVITMLLMISLVTELVVRPHPWYAPQLVVPLTGMLLGNTVSALAVGLSRFYESMNERRDEVDTLLALGTTPWEAARPSIVSSIRLGLLPTTASLASCGIVTIPGMMAGQVIAGGDPLNAAKYQFVVLAAIAALTLVADALIMTMTYRTCFTDKDQYKPPEDR
;
A
#
# COMPACT_ATOMS: atom_id res chain seq x y z
N MET A 1 25.98 -1.59 -25.60
CA MET A 1 25.55 -2.97 -25.39
C MET A 1 24.02 -2.97 -25.47
N SER A 2 23.47 -3.54 -26.53
CA SER A 2 22.01 -3.65 -26.70
C SER A 2 21.48 -4.63 -25.67
N GLY A 3 20.73 -4.13 -24.70
CA GLY A 3 20.07 -5.00 -23.74
C GLY A 3 19.09 -5.91 -24.47
N ASN A 4 19.38 -7.18 -24.51
CA ASN A 4 18.42 -8.22 -24.91
C ASN A 4 17.34 -8.31 -23.82
N GLY A 5 16.43 -7.33 -23.80
CA GLY A 5 15.23 -7.44 -22.98
C GLY A 5 14.41 -8.62 -23.52
N TYR A 6 14.07 -9.57 -22.65
CA TYR A 6 13.13 -10.63 -22.99
C TYR A 6 11.79 -9.98 -23.38
N VAL A 7 11.42 -10.10 -24.67
CA VAL A 7 10.16 -9.55 -25.18
C VAL A 7 9.06 -10.59 -24.92
N ILE A 8 8.05 -10.19 -24.16
CA ILE A 8 6.87 -11.02 -23.95
C ILE A 8 5.92 -10.81 -25.14
N ASP A 9 5.68 -11.87 -25.88
CA ASP A 9 4.74 -11.88 -26.99
C ASP A 9 3.29 -11.96 -26.47
N ASN A 10 2.33 -11.60 -27.31
CA ASN A 10 0.88 -11.69 -27.04
C ASN A 10 0.46 -13.10 -26.61
N TRP A 11 1.16 -14.12 -27.08
CA TRP A 11 0.96 -15.51 -26.64
C TRP A 11 1.26 -15.71 -25.16
N GLY A 12 2.31 -15.09 -24.63
CA GLY A 12 2.65 -15.13 -23.20
C GLY A 12 1.57 -14.48 -22.32
N LEU A 13 0.97 -13.37 -22.78
CA LEU A 13 -0.15 -12.73 -22.10
C LEU A 13 -1.41 -13.63 -22.08
N LEU A 14 -1.68 -14.32 -23.21
CA LEU A 14 -2.80 -15.23 -23.29
C LEU A 14 -2.63 -16.43 -22.32
N VAL A 15 -1.43 -16.99 -22.24
CA VAL A 15 -1.11 -18.06 -21.28
C VAL A 15 -1.30 -17.59 -19.85
N ALA A 16 -0.85 -16.37 -19.51
CA ALA A 16 -1.05 -15.81 -18.17
C ALA A 16 -2.53 -15.66 -17.82
N LEU A 17 -3.36 -15.17 -18.75
CA LEU A 17 -4.81 -15.08 -18.56
C LEU A 17 -5.47 -16.45 -18.41
N LEU A 18 -5.00 -17.44 -19.16
CA LEU A 18 -5.48 -18.81 -19.06
C LEU A 18 -5.16 -19.43 -17.69
N MET A 19 -3.98 -19.17 -17.11
CA MET A 19 -3.65 -19.59 -15.76
C MET A 19 -4.63 -19.00 -14.73
N VAL A 20 -4.99 -17.70 -14.85
CA VAL A 20 -5.99 -17.06 -14.00
C VAL A 20 -7.38 -17.68 -14.19
N ALA A 21 -7.75 -18.02 -15.44
CA ALA A 21 -9.01 -18.68 -15.75
C ALA A 21 -9.11 -20.07 -15.09
N VAL A 22 -8.01 -20.85 -15.11
CA VAL A 22 -7.94 -22.15 -14.43
C VAL A 22 -8.10 -21.97 -12.91
N ALA A 23 -7.43 -20.98 -12.31
CA ALA A 23 -7.59 -20.69 -10.89
C ALA A 23 -9.03 -20.25 -10.55
N ALA A 24 -9.68 -19.47 -11.41
CA ALA A 24 -11.08 -19.09 -11.26
C ALA A 24 -12.01 -20.32 -11.35
N LEU A 25 -11.74 -21.25 -12.26
CA LEU A 25 -12.49 -22.51 -12.38
C LEU A 25 -12.36 -23.36 -11.12
N VAL A 26 -11.14 -23.49 -10.58
CA VAL A 26 -10.91 -24.20 -9.30
C VAL A 26 -11.70 -23.56 -8.16
N SER A 27 -11.73 -22.21 -8.10
CA SER A 27 -12.52 -21.48 -7.09
C SER A 27 -14.02 -21.77 -7.19
N GLU A 28 -14.56 -21.89 -8.40
CA GLU A 28 -15.98 -22.24 -8.60
C GLU A 28 -16.26 -23.71 -8.22
N LEU A 29 -15.37 -24.64 -8.63
CA LEU A 29 -15.48 -26.06 -8.27
C LEU A 29 -15.44 -26.28 -6.75
N MET A 30 -14.60 -25.50 -6.04
CA MET A 30 -14.50 -25.55 -4.58
C MET A 30 -15.58 -24.71 -3.87
N ARG A 31 -16.50 -24.08 -4.60
CA ARG A 31 -17.56 -23.20 -4.07
C ARG A 31 -17.03 -22.04 -3.21
N ILE A 32 -15.83 -21.54 -3.49
CA ILE A 32 -15.22 -20.42 -2.77
C ILE A 32 -15.80 -19.07 -3.24
N SER A 33 -16.41 -19.04 -4.46
CA SER A 33 -17.09 -17.86 -5.05
C SER A 33 -16.17 -16.64 -5.29
N ILE A 34 -14.84 -16.84 -5.42
CA ILE A 34 -13.86 -15.78 -5.66
C ILE A 34 -13.48 -15.70 -7.15
N GLY A 35 -13.83 -16.68 -7.98
CA GLY A 35 -13.40 -16.80 -9.36
C GLY A 35 -13.70 -15.57 -10.22
N LYS A 36 -14.90 -15.01 -10.13
CA LYS A 36 -15.30 -13.81 -10.86
C LYS A 36 -14.48 -12.57 -10.45
N THR A 37 -14.25 -12.42 -9.14
CA THR A 37 -13.44 -11.32 -8.59
C THR A 37 -11.98 -11.43 -9.03
N LEU A 38 -11.43 -12.65 -9.06
CA LEU A 38 -10.07 -12.91 -9.50
C LEU A 38 -9.89 -12.57 -10.99
N MET A 39 -10.80 -13.05 -11.84
CA MET A 39 -10.77 -12.78 -13.28
C MET A 39 -10.90 -11.28 -13.59
N TRP A 40 -11.88 -10.61 -12.97
CA TRP A 40 -12.04 -9.16 -13.13
C TRP A 40 -10.81 -8.38 -12.69
N SER A 41 -10.22 -8.77 -11.55
CA SER A 41 -9.00 -8.13 -11.02
C SER A 41 -7.81 -8.32 -11.96
N ALA A 42 -7.65 -9.49 -12.59
CA ALA A 42 -6.58 -9.77 -13.51
C ALA A 42 -6.71 -8.96 -14.81
N ILE A 43 -7.91 -8.90 -15.38
CA ILE A 43 -8.18 -8.09 -16.59
C ILE A 43 -7.94 -6.60 -16.29
N ARG A 44 -8.46 -6.12 -15.17
CA ARG A 44 -8.24 -4.75 -14.72
C ARG A 44 -6.75 -4.44 -14.53
N ALA A 45 -6.00 -5.35 -13.90
CA ALA A 45 -4.55 -5.20 -13.69
C ALA A 45 -3.80 -5.12 -15.01
N LEU A 46 -4.11 -5.98 -15.99
CA LEU A 46 -3.50 -5.95 -17.31
C LEU A 46 -3.72 -4.60 -18.00
N VAL A 47 -4.95 -4.13 -18.05
CA VAL A 47 -5.29 -2.84 -18.65
C VAL A 47 -4.57 -1.69 -17.94
N GLN A 48 -4.59 -1.67 -16.60
CA GLN A 48 -3.93 -0.64 -15.81
C GLN A 48 -2.41 -0.62 -16.01
N LEU A 49 -1.77 -1.79 -16.08
CA LEU A 49 -0.33 -1.89 -16.31
C LEU A 49 0.05 -1.41 -17.73
N CYS A 50 -0.72 -1.78 -18.74
CA CYS A 50 -0.48 -1.29 -20.11
C CYS A 50 -0.64 0.23 -20.20
N VAL A 51 -1.71 0.78 -19.66
CA VAL A 51 -1.95 2.24 -19.62
C VAL A 51 -0.82 2.95 -18.88
N MET A 52 -0.45 2.42 -17.69
CA MET A 52 0.63 3.01 -16.89
C MET A 52 1.98 2.93 -17.58
N GLY A 53 2.27 1.84 -18.31
CA GLY A 53 3.47 1.71 -19.12
C GLY A 53 3.59 2.81 -20.20
N VAL A 54 2.48 3.10 -20.89
CA VAL A 54 2.42 4.19 -21.88
C VAL A 54 2.62 5.55 -21.21
N ILE A 55 1.93 5.80 -20.08
CA ILE A 55 2.03 7.06 -19.32
C ILE A 55 3.47 7.28 -18.84
N ILE A 56 4.09 6.28 -18.21
CA ILE A 56 5.47 6.37 -17.71
C ILE A 56 6.42 6.63 -18.88
N GLY A 57 6.27 5.92 -20.02
CA GLY A 57 7.08 6.15 -21.22
C GLY A 57 6.99 7.59 -21.74
N TYR A 58 5.79 8.17 -21.74
CA TYR A 58 5.58 9.58 -22.11
C TYR A 58 6.21 10.55 -21.09
N VAL A 59 6.00 10.32 -19.81
CA VAL A 59 6.54 11.18 -18.72
C VAL A 59 8.06 11.17 -18.71
N ILE A 60 8.69 10.01 -18.94
CA ILE A 60 10.16 9.89 -19.02
C ILE A 60 10.70 10.70 -20.21
N ARG A 61 10.08 10.59 -21.40
CA ARG A 61 10.51 11.31 -22.61
C ARG A 61 10.33 12.82 -22.47
N SER A 62 9.22 13.24 -21.84
CA SER A 62 8.91 14.66 -21.64
C SER A 62 9.81 15.34 -20.60
N ASN A 63 10.34 14.58 -19.64
CA ASN A 63 11.15 15.06 -18.50
C ASN A 63 10.59 16.33 -17.81
N ASN A 64 9.26 16.44 -17.76
CA ASN A 64 8.55 17.58 -17.20
C ASN A 64 8.12 17.29 -15.76
N PRO A 65 8.55 18.08 -14.74
CA PRO A 65 8.19 17.85 -13.34
C PRO A 65 6.67 17.90 -13.09
N TRP A 66 5.94 18.75 -13.79
CA TRP A 66 4.48 18.86 -13.62
C TRP A 66 3.73 17.58 -14.01
N LEU A 67 4.24 16.86 -15.01
CA LEU A 67 3.67 15.54 -15.38
C LEU A 67 3.95 14.48 -14.31
N VAL A 68 5.14 14.51 -13.71
CA VAL A 68 5.48 13.61 -12.59
C VAL A 68 4.55 13.84 -11.41
N PHE A 69 4.37 15.11 -10.99
CA PHE A 69 3.44 15.45 -9.92
C PHE A 69 1.99 15.12 -10.26
N GLY A 70 1.57 15.31 -11.51
CA GLY A 70 0.25 14.92 -11.99
C GLY A 70 -0.01 13.43 -11.84
N VAL A 71 0.94 12.58 -12.26
CA VAL A 71 0.85 11.12 -12.09
C VAL A 71 0.79 10.74 -10.61
N ILE A 72 1.64 11.32 -9.77
CA ILE A 72 1.65 11.08 -8.33
C ILE A 72 0.31 11.48 -7.69
N ALA A 73 -0.27 12.62 -8.07
CA ALA A 73 -1.57 13.06 -7.57
C ALA A 73 -2.68 12.05 -7.93
N VAL A 74 -2.70 11.55 -9.17
CA VAL A 74 -3.64 10.50 -9.60
C VAL A 74 -3.42 9.21 -8.79
N MET A 75 -2.17 8.82 -8.56
CA MET A 75 -1.84 7.63 -7.75
C MET A 75 -2.31 7.80 -6.30
N LEU A 76 -2.16 8.99 -5.70
CA LEU A 76 -2.64 9.29 -4.34
C LEU A 76 -4.15 9.21 -4.24
N VAL A 77 -4.88 9.84 -5.17
CA VAL A 77 -6.35 9.77 -5.19
C VAL A 77 -6.82 8.32 -5.32
N ALA A 78 -6.21 7.54 -6.22
CA ALA A 78 -6.51 6.12 -6.37
C ALA A 78 -6.19 5.33 -5.09
N ALA A 79 -5.06 5.63 -4.42
CA ALA A 79 -4.66 5.00 -3.16
C ALA A 79 -5.68 5.24 -2.05
N VAL A 80 -6.15 6.47 -1.87
CA VAL A 80 -7.22 6.81 -0.91
C VAL A 80 -8.49 6.02 -1.22
N GLN A 81 -8.93 6.06 -2.47
CA GLN A 81 -10.15 5.37 -2.89
C GLN A 81 -10.05 3.84 -2.68
N ILE A 82 -8.90 3.23 -3.00
CA ILE A 82 -8.68 1.80 -2.80
C ILE A 82 -8.64 1.47 -1.31
N THR A 83 -7.96 2.27 -0.47
CA THR A 83 -7.92 2.07 0.98
C THR A 83 -9.33 2.04 1.56
N LEU A 84 -10.14 3.08 1.26
CA LEU A 84 -11.50 3.20 1.77
C LEU A 84 -12.45 2.12 1.22
N SER A 85 -12.26 1.67 -0.01
CA SER A 85 -13.09 0.60 -0.59
C SER A 85 -12.75 -0.79 -0.06
N ARG A 86 -11.53 -1.01 0.40
CA ARG A 86 -11.07 -2.30 0.95
C ARG A 86 -11.28 -2.41 2.45
N ALA A 87 -11.21 -1.30 3.18
CA ALA A 87 -11.46 -1.27 4.61
C ALA A 87 -12.94 -1.51 4.89
N LYS A 88 -13.24 -2.47 5.76
CA LYS A 88 -14.60 -2.85 6.14
C LYS A 88 -14.98 -2.27 7.51
N GLY A 89 -16.26 -1.97 7.70
CA GLY A 89 -16.77 -1.48 8.98
C GLY A 89 -16.25 -0.10 9.40
N ILE A 90 -15.78 0.71 8.42
CA ILE A 90 -15.24 2.05 8.68
C ILE A 90 -16.33 3.12 8.54
N PRO A 91 -16.31 4.17 9.36
CA PRO A 91 -17.23 5.29 9.23
C PRO A 91 -16.94 6.13 7.97
N LYS A 92 -17.95 6.87 7.51
CA LYS A 92 -17.79 7.83 6.43
C LYS A 92 -16.92 9.01 6.88
N GLY A 93 -16.16 9.62 5.96
CA GLY A 93 -15.37 10.83 6.26
C GLY A 93 -13.88 10.59 6.55
N LEU A 94 -13.39 9.35 6.48
CA LEU A 94 -11.96 9.05 6.68
C LEU A 94 -11.05 9.40 5.49
N ALA A 95 -11.60 9.93 4.39
CA ALA A 95 -10.82 10.27 3.21
C ALA A 95 -9.72 11.31 3.51
N GLY A 96 -10.02 12.33 4.32
CA GLY A 96 -9.05 13.35 4.72
C GLY A 96 -7.88 12.79 5.52
N PRO A 97 -8.12 12.09 6.64
CA PRO A 97 -7.08 11.43 7.41
C PRO A 97 -6.24 10.44 6.60
N VAL A 98 -6.87 9.62 5.75
CA VAL A 98 -6.14 8.68 4.85
C VAL A 98 -5.26 9.44 3.87
N LEU A 99 -5.80 10.47 3.20
CA LEU A 99 -5.04 11.29 2.27
C LEU A 99 -3.83 11.94 2.96
N LEU A 100 -4.04 12.54 4.12
CA LEU A 100 -2.98 13.24 4.85
C LEU A 100 -1.87 12.27 5.29
N SER A 101 -2.23 11.10 5.80
CA SER A 101 -1.26 10.04 6.15
C SER A 101 -0.44 9.61 4.94
N LEU A 102 -1.08 9.35 3.78
CA LEU A 102 -0.39 8.96 2.56
C LEU A 102 0.49 10.07 1.98
N VAL A 103 0.04 11.32 2.02
CA VAL A 103 0.85 12.48 1.55
C VAL A 103 2.10 12.65 2.42
N ILE A 104 1.95 12.64 3.75
CA ILE A 104 3.09 12.79 4.66
C ILE A 104 4.13 11.68 4.41
N THR A 105 3.70 10.43 4.37
CA THR A 105 4.61 9.29 4.18
C THR A 105 5.24 9.28 2.79
N MET A 106 4.51 9.70 1.76
CA MET A 106 5.05 9.84 0.41
C MET A 106 6.13 10.94 0.34
N LEU A 107 5.87 12.10 0.94
CA LEU A 107 6.86 13.19 0.99
C LEU A 107 8.11 12.76 1.76
N LEU A 108 7.95 12.06 2.87
CA LEU A 108 9.07 11.47 3.61
C LEU A 108 9.83 10.45 2.75
N MET A 109 9.14 9.57 2.00
CA MET A 109 9.79 8.61 1.11
C MET A 109 10.61 9.30 0.03
N ILE A 110 10.02 10.25 -0.66
CA ILE A 110 10.71 10.99 -1.73
C ILE A 110 11.93 11.68 -1.14
N SER A 111 11.78 12.48 -0.08
CA SER A 111 12.91 13.22 0.52
C SER A 111 14.01 12.29 1.03
N LEU A 112 13.69 11.22 1.75
CA LEU A 112 14.70 10.28 2.28
C LEU A 112 15.45 9.58 1.14
N VAL A 113 14.75 9.05 0.15
CA VAL A 113 15.40 8.27 -0.90
C VAL A 113 16.11 9.16 -1.91
N THR A 114 15.53 10.30 -2.31
CA THR A 114 16.15 11.18 -3.31
C THR A 114 17.28 12.03 -2.73
N GLU A 115 17.13 12.55 -1.50
CA GLU A 115 18.15 13.44 -0.92
C GLU A 115 19.29 12.69 -0.24
N LEU A 116 18.99 11.61 0.48
CA LEU A 116 19.99 10.92 1.31
C LEU A 116 20.62 9.70 0.62
N VAL A 117 19.87 8.98 -0.21
CA VAL A 117 20.34 7.67 -0.71
C VAL A 117 20.78 7.73 -2.17
N VAL A 118 19.88 8.08 -3.07
CA VAL A 118 20.14 7.93 -4.53
C VAL A 118 20.70 9.19 -5.15
N ARG A 119 20.27 10.36 -4.68
CA ARG A 119 20.67 11.71 -5.18
C ARG A 119 20.60 11.83 -6.70
N PRO A 120 19.44 11.55 -7.32
CA PRO A 120 19.30 11.60 -8.77
C PRO A 120 19.38 13.03 -9.27
N HIS A 121 19.87 13.19 -10.48
CA HIS A 121 19.83 14.48 -11.20
C HIS A 121 19.01 14.30 -12.48
N PRO A 122 17.84 14.97 -12.62
CA PRO A 122 17.17 15.86 -11.65
C PRO A 122 16.53 15.10 -10.49
N TRP A 123 16.30 15.75 -9.33
CA TRP A 123 15.71 15.14 -8.12
C TRP A 123 14.32 14.53 -8.35
N TYR A 124 13.56 15.03 -9.33
CA TYR A 124 12.26 14.51 -9.75
C TYR A 124 12.34 13.40 -10.81
N ALA A 125 13.51 12.80 -11.04
CA ALA A 125 13.71 11.79 -12.08
C ALA A 125 12.53 10.80 -12.16
N PRO A 126 11.73 10.80 -13.26
CA PRO A 126 10.49 10.01 -13.33
C PRO A 126 10.73 8.51 -13.16
N GLN A 127 11.87 8.02 -13.67
CA GLN A 127 12.27 6.62 -13.60
C GLN A 127 12.44 6.11 -12.16
N LEU A 128 12.71 7.01 -11.23
CA LEU A 128 12.91 6.70 -9.83
C LEU A 128 11.67 7.03 -9.00
N VAL A 129 11.20 8.27 -9.09
CA VAL A 129 10.17 8.81 -8.20
C VAL A 129 8.82 8.10 -8.40
N VAL A 130 8.38 7.86 -9.63
CA VAL A 130 7.09 7.24 -9.91
C VAL A 130 7.03 5.79 -9.43
N PRO A 131 8.01 4.90 -9.74
CA PRO A 131 7.99 3.53 -9.24
C PRO A 131 8.12 3.45 -7.71
N LEU A 132 8.97 4.26 -7.08
CA LEU A 132 9.13 4.27 -5.62
C LEU A 132 7.82 4.68 -4.92
N THR A 133 7.17 5.74 -5.42
CA THR A 133 5.86 6.16 -4.91
C THR A 133 4.84 5.04 -5.06
N GLY A 134 4.81 4.35 -6.21
CA GLY A 134 3.92 3.23 -6.44
C GLY A 134 4.13 2.05 -5.48
N MET A 135 5.39 1.70 -5.22
CA MET A 135 5.75 0.64 -4.27
C MET A 135 5.34 1.01 -2.83
N LEU A 136 5.60 2.24 -2.39
CA LEU A 136 5.17 2.72 -1.09
C LEU A 136 3.65 2.70 -0.97
N LEU A 137 2.95 3.36 -1.89
CA LEU A 137 1.49 3.45 -1.86
C LEU A 137 0.84 2.08 -1.88
N GLY A 138 1.33 1.15 -2.73
CA GLY A 138 0.78 -0.20 -2.81
C GLY A 138 0.87 -0.99 -1.50
N ASN A 139 2.00 -0.91 -0.80
CA ASN A 139 2.18 -1.54 0.51
C ASN A 139 1.34 -0.84 1.58
N THR A 140 1.42 0.49 1.66
CA THR A 140 0.72 1.29 2.67
C THR A 140 -0.79 1.18 2.55
N VAL A 141 -1.35 1.22 1.33
CA VAL A 141 -2.80 1.02 1.07
C VAL A 141 -3.29 -0.31 1.64
N SER A 142 -2.51 -1.38 1.44
CA SER A 142 -2.88 -2.71 1.95
C SER A 142 -2.81 -2.77 3.47
N ALA A 143 -1.78 -2.19 4.08
CA ALA A 143 -1.63 -2.11 5.53
C ALA A 143 -2.73 -1.28 6.17
N LEU A 144 -2.98 -0.07 5.67
CA LEU A 144 -4.04 0.83 6.15
C LEU A 144 -5.43 0.20 6.05
N ALA A 145 -5.74 -0.49 4.95
CA ALA A 145 -7.04 -1.13 4.78
C ALA A 145 -7.28 -2.24 5.82
N VAL A 146 -6.25 -3.07 6.08
CA VAL A 146 -6.31 -4.13 7.10
C VAL A 146 -6.32 -3.52 8.50
N GLY A 147 -5.43 -2.55 8.76
CA GLY A 147 -5.31 -1.87 10.06
C GLY A 147 -6.61 -1.16 10.45
N LEU A 148 -7.19 -0.36 9.54
CA LEU A 148 -8.47 0.32 9.79
C LEU A 148 -9.60 -0.67 10.07
N SER A 149 -9.75 -1.71 9.25
CA SER A 149 -10.77 -2.74 9.48
C SER A 149 -10.63 -3.38 10.85
N ARG A 150 -9.40 -3.78 11.21
CA ARG A 150 -9.12 -4.41 12.52
C ARG A 150 -9.33 -3.45 13.68
N PHE A 151 -9.03 -2.17 13.50
CA PHE A 151 -9.22 -1.17 14.54
C PHE A 151 -10.71 -1.04 14.91
N TYR A 152 -11.57 -0.82 13.92
CA TYR A 152 -12.99 -0.66 14.18
C TYR A 152 -13.65 -1.95 14.65
N GLU A 153 -13.26 -3.11 14.11
CA GLU A 153 -13.69 -4.42 14.58
C GLU A 153 -13.31 -4.63 16.06
N SER A 154 -12.04 -4.41 16.42
CA SER A 154 -11.55 -4.56 17.77
C SER A 154 -12.19 -3.59 18.77
N MET A 155 -12.44 -2.34 18.35
CA MET A 155 -13.16 -1.38 19.18
C MET A 155 -14.61 -1.83 19.45
N ASN A 156 -15.26 -2.42 18.45
CA ASN A 156 -16.63 -2.94 18.62
C ASN A 156 -16.66 -4.20 19.47
N GLU A 157 -15.73 -5.14 19.28
CA GLU A 157 -15.59 -6.35 20.12
C GLU A 157 -15.34 -6.04 21.59
N ARG A 158 -14.59 -4.98 21.88
CA ARG A 158 -14.18 -4.55 23.22
C ARG A 158 -15.07 -3.44 23.80
N ARG A 159 -16.27 -3.24 23.26
CA ARG A 159 -17.17 -2.15 23.65
C ARG A 159 -17.36 -2.07 25.17
N ASP A 160 -17.77 -3.17 25.80
CA ASP A 160 -18.08 -3.21 27.24
C ASP A 160 -16.82 -2.95 28.10
N GLU A 161 -15.67 -3.42 27.65
CA GLU A 161 -14.38 -3.14 28.29
C GLU A 161 -14.02 -1.65 28.17
N VAL A 162 -14.19 -1.06 26.98
CA VAL A 162 -13.92 0.37 26.72
C VAL A 162 -14.83 1.23 27.58
N ASP A 163 -16.14 0.94 27.64
CA ASP A 163 -17.10 1.67 28.48
C ASP A 163 -16.74 1.55 29.98
N THR A 164 -16.30 0.37 30.43
CA THR A 164 -15.85 0.16 31.82
C THR A 164 -14.60 0.98 32.12
N LEU A 165 -13.61 0.98 31.23
CA LEU A 165 -12.38 1.77 31.39
C LEU A 165 -12.68 3.27 31.48
N LEU A 166 -13.55 3.77 30.60
CA LEU A 166 -13.98 5.18 30.63
C LEU A 166 -14.72 5.52 31.95
N ALA A 167 -15.58 4.63 32.44
CA ALA A 167 -16.27 4.80 33.74
C ALA A 167 -15.30 4.83 34.92
N LEU A 168 -14.14 4.15 34.81
CA LEU A 168 -13.06 4.17 35.78
C LEU A 168 -12.13 5.39 35.64
N GLY A 169 -12.40 6.30 34.68
CA GLY A 169 -11.67 7.55 34.50
C GLY A 169 -10.45 7.46 33.60
N THR A 170 -10.30 6.40 32.76
CA THR A 170 -9.25 6.37 31.75
C THR A 170 -9.58 7.31 30.59
N THR A 171 -8.55 7.77 29.90
CA THR A 171 -8.72 8.60 28.71
C THR A 171 -9.17 7.77 27.50
N PRO A 172 -9.86 8.36 26.49
CA PRO A 172 -10.20 7.68 25.23
C PRO A 172 -9.00 7.05 24.53
N TRP A 173 -7.82 7.67 24.62
CA TRP A 173 -6.59 7.14 24.08
C TRP A 173 -6.16 5.85 24.79
N GLU A 174 -6.16 5.83 26.11
CA GLU A 174 -5.80 4.66 26.91
C GLU A 174 -6.75 3.50 26.64
N ALA A 175 -8.05 3.75 26.58
CA ALA A 175 -9.07 2.75 26.27
C ALA A 175 -8.92 2.19 24.85
N ALA A 176 -8.56 3.02 23.84
CA ALA A 176 -8.38 2.62 22.46
C ALA A 176 -7.00 1.97 22.17
N ARG A 177 -5.99 2.24 22.99
CA ARG A 177 -4.58 1.84 22.76
C ARG A 177 -4.38 0.36 22.42
N PRO A 178 -4.98 -0.62 23.12
CA PRO A 178 -4.83 -2.03 22.79
C PRO A 178 -5.33 -2.35 21.36
N SER A 179 -6.45 -1.75 20.95
CA SER A 179 -7.01 -1.89 19.61
C SER A 179 -6.11 -1.26 18.54
N ILE A 180 -5.54 -0.08 18.83
CA ILE A 180 -4.57 0.60 17.96
C ILE A 180 -3.33 -0.28 17.74
N VAL A 181 -2.72 -0.78 18.81
CA VAL A 181 -1.51 -1.62 18.74
C VAL A 181 -1.77 -2.92 17.95
N SER A 182 -2.90 -3.59 18.23
CA SER A 182 -3.31 -4.80 17.51
C SER A 182 -3.48 -4.53 16.01
N SER A 183 -4.09 -3.42 15.66
CA SER A 183 -4.38 -3.02 14.28
C SER A 183 -3.12 -2.70 13.48
N ILE A 184 -2.21 -1.91 14.05
CA ILE A 184 -0.90 -1.59 13.43
C ILE A 184 -0.09 -2.88 13.24
N ARG A 185 -0.06 -3.75 14.25
CA ARG A 185 0.66 -5.03 14.17
C ARG A 185 0.12 -5.91 13.05
N LEU A 186 -1.20 -6.00 12.91
CA LEU A 186 -1.82 -6.80 11.85
C LEU A 186 -1.64 -6.17 10.46
N GLY A 187 -1.76 -4.84 10.34
CA GLY A 187 -1.52 -4.13 9.09
C GLY A 187 -0.09 -4.29 8.56
N LEU A 188 0.90 -4.31 9.47
CA LEU A 188 2.31 -4.47 9.10
C LEU A 188 2.75 -5.91 8.84
N LEU A 189 1.93 -6.91 9.17
CA LEU A 189 2.30 -8.32 9.05
C LEU A 189 2.80 -8.69 7.64
N PRO A 190 2.13 -8.32 6.53
CA PRO A 190 2.61 -8.63 5.19
C PRO A 190 3.96 -7.97 4.87
N THR A 191 4.16 -6.74 5.32
CA THR A 191 5.39 -5.97 5.07
C THR A 191 6.58 -6.57 5.82
N THR A 192 6.39 -6.95 7.09
CA THR A 192 7.45 -7.60 7.89
C THR A 192 7.77 -8.99 7.37
N ALA A 193 6.76 -9.76 6.93
CA ALA A 193 6.97 -11.06 6.31
C ALA A 193 7.75 -10.94 4.98
N SER A 194 7.44 -9.93 4.16
CA SER A 194 8.16 -9.65 2.93
C SER A 194 9.64 -9.30 3.18
N LEU A 195 9.91 -8.47 4.20
CA LEU A 195 11.27 -8.14 4.63
C LEU A 195 12.05 -9.40 5.07
N ALA A 196 11.42 -10.25 5.88
CA ALA A 196 12.06 -11.46 6.40
C ALA A 196 12.36 -12.51 5.32
N SER A 197 11.53 -12.59 4.28
CA SER A 197 11.70 -13.57 3.18
C SER A 197 12.59 -13.07 2.05
N CYS A 198 12.89 -11.76 2.01
CA CYS A 198 13.62 -11.13 0.93
C CYS A 198 15.07 -11.67 0.85
N GLY A 199 15.51 -11.99 -0.36
CA GLY A 199 16.86 -12.46 -0.68
C GLY A 199 17.06 -13.96 -0.54
N ILE A 200 16.19 -14.68 0.19
CA ILE A 200 16.29 -16.15 0.35
C ILE A 200 15.13 -16.83 -0.38
N VAL A 201 13.90 -16.41 -0.09
CA VAL A 201 12.69 -17.00 -0.67
C VAL A 201 12.19 -16.16 -1.84
N THR A 202 12.24 -14.83 -1.69
CA THR A 202 11.75 -13.90 -2.71
C THR A 202 12.87 -12.98 -3.20
N ILE A 203 12.99 -12.86 -4.51
CA ILE A 203 13.82 -11.83 -5.16
C ILE A 203 12.84 -10.74 -5.64
N PRO A 204 12.88 -9.52 -5.08
CA PRO A 204 11.97 -8.45 -5.47
C PRO A 204 12.11 -8.06 -6.93
N GLY A 205 10.97 -7.75 -7.57
CA GLY A 205 10.92 -7.48 -9.02
C GLY A 205 11.85 -6.36 -9.48
N MET A 206 12.05 -5.32 -8.67
CA MET A 206 12.93 -4.21 -9.01
C MET A 206 14.42 -4.66 -9.06
N MET A 207 14.86 -5.44 -8.08
CA MET A 207 16.19 -6.05 -8.08
C MET A 207 16.35 -6.99 -9.29
N ALA A 208 15.38 -7.87 -9.51
CA ALA A 208 15.38 -8.78 -10.66
C ALA A 208 15.45 -8.01 -11.99
N GLY A 209 14.66 -6.95 -12.13
CA GLY A 209 14.68 -6.08 -13.31
C GLY A 209 16.03 -5.42 -13.56
N GLN A 210 16.71 -4.93 -12.52
CA GLN A 210 18.05 -4.35 -12.64
C GLN A 210 19.10 -5.39 -13.08
N VAL A 211 19.04 -6.59 -12.53
CA VAL A 211 19.95 -7.70 -12.88
C VAL A 211 19.70 -8.16 -14.32
N ILE A 212 18.45 -8.31 -14.73
CA ILE A 212 18.08 -8.67 -16.11
C ILE A 212 18.54 -7.58 -17.12
N ALA A 213 18.51 -6.31 -16.71
CA ALA A 213 19.02 -5.20 -17.50
C ALA A 213 20.58 -5.12 -17.55
N GLY A 214 21.28 -6.05 -16.91
CA GLY A 214 22.75 -6.12 -16.91
C GLY A 214 23.43 -5.32 -15.80
N GLY A 215 22.66 -4.87 -14.78
CA GLY A 215 23.20 -4.20 -13.61
C GLY A 215 23.93 -5.15 -12.67
N ASP A 216 24.81 -4.60 -11.82
CA ASP A 216 25.52 -5.38 -10.80
C ASP A 216 24.56 -5.91 -9.74
N PRO A 217 24.51 -7.24 -9.49
CA PRO A 217 23.58 -7.85 -8.55
C PRO A 217 23.72 -7.35 -7.11
N LEU A 218 24.95 -7.10 -6.66
CA LEU A 218 25.20 -6.63 -5.29
C LEU A 218 24.68 -5.20 -5.09
N ASN A 219 24.87 -4.35 -6.09
CA ASN A 219 24.36 -2.98 -6.08
C ASN A 219 22.83 -2.96 -6.12
N ALA A 220 22.23 -3.81 -6.96
CA ALA A 220 20.78 -3.99 -7.03
C ALA A 220 20.22 -4.48 -5.68
N ALA A 221 20.90 -5.39 -4.98
CA ALA A 221 20.50 -5.86 -3.66
C ALA A 221 20.56 -4.76 -2.60
N LYS A 222 21.64 -3.97 -2.56
CA LYS A 222 21.75 -2.82 -1.63
C LYS A 222 20.64 -1.80 -1.85
N TYR A 223 20.38 -1.45 -3.11
CA TYR A 223 19.31 -0.52 -3.48
C TYR A 223 17.94 -1.06 -3.04
N GLN A 224 17.67 -2.32 -3.31
CA GLN A 224 16.42 -2.98 -2.94
C GLN A 224 16.22 -3.03 -1.42
N PHE A 225 17.28 -3.30 -0.64
CA PHE A 225 17.21 -3.27 0.82
C PHE A 225 16.80 -1.89 1.35
N VAL A 226 17.42 -0.83 0.84
CA VAL A 226 17.07 0.55 1.24
C VAL A 226 15.60 0.85 0.95
N VAL A 227 15.12 0.49 -0.22
CA VAL A 227 13.72 0.71 -0.61
C VAL A 227 12.77 -0.08 0.29
N LEU A 228 13.03 -1.35 0.55
CA LEU A 228 12.19 -2.18 1.42
C LEU A 228 12.19 -1.69 2.87
N ALA A 229 13.34 -1.31 3.40
CA ALA A 229 13.47 -0.76 4.75
C ALA A 229 12.70 0.58 4.88
N ALA A 230 12.81 1.45 3.88
CA ALA A 230 12.06 2.69 3.84
C ALA A 230 10.54 2.45 3.75
N ILE A 231 10.09 1.52 2.90
CA ILE A 231 8.68 1.14 2.80
C ILE A 231 8.17 0.62 4.14
N ALA A 232 8.89 -0.27 4.81
CA ALA A 232 8.48 -0.83 6.09
C ALA A 232 8.37 0.23 7.19
N ALA A 233 9.38 1.10 7.30
CA ALA A 233 9.38 2.18 8.27
C ALA A 233 8.24 3.18 8.01
N LEU A 234 8.05 3.58 6.76
CA LEU A 234 7.03 4.57 6.40
C LEU A 234 5.60 4.00 6.43
N THR A 235 5.43 2.70 6.16
CA THR A 235 4.14 2.05 6.36
C THR A 235 3.75 2.03 7.85
N LEU A 236 4.70 1.77 8.76
CA LEU A 236 4.47 1.90 10.20
C LEU A 236 4.08 3.34 10.57
N VAL A 237 4.77 4.34 10.03
CA VAL A 237 4.44 5.76 10.27
C VAL A 237 3.03 6.09 9.74
N ALA A 238 2.67 5.59 8.56
CA ALA A 238 1.34 5.79 7.98
C ALA A 238 0.24 5.19 8.86
N ASP A 239 0.43 3.95 9.32
CA ASP A 239 -0.51 3.26 10.22
C ASP A 239 -0.63 4.01 11.56
N ALA A 240 0.49 4.45 12.14
CA ALA A 240 0.47 5.21 13.38
C ALA A 240 -0.25 6.56 13.22
N LEU A 241 0.02 7.28 12.12
CA LEU A 241 -0.65 8.55 11.82
C LEU A 241 -2.17 8.37 11.67
N ILE A 242 -2.60 7.41 10.85
CA ILE A 242 -4.03 7.21 10.62
C ILE A 242 -4.75 6.79 11.90
N MET A 243 -4.17 5.91 12.72
CA MET A 243 -4.76 5.49 13.98
C MET A 243 -4.90 6.65 14.97
N THR A 244 -3.86 7.51 15.08
CA THR A 244 -3.92 8.71 15.94
C THR A 244 -4.90 9.76 15.44
N MET A 245 -5.17 9.83 14.14
CA MET A 245 -6.15 10.76 13.56
C MET A 245 -7.59 10.23 13.64
N THR A 246 -7.76 8.90 13.67
CA THR A 246 -9.07 8.28 13.55
C THR A 246 -9.63 7.71 14.85
N TYR A 247 -8.83 7.40 15.89
CA TYR A 247 -9.35 6.83 17.13
C TYR A 247 -10.43 7.69 17.78
N ARG A 248 -10.27 9.02 17.72
CA ARG A 248 -11.26 9.97 18.25
C ARG A 248 -12.63 9.84 17.58
N THR A 249 -12.71 9.28 16.39
CA THR A 249 -13.99 9.06 15.72
C THR A 249 -14.85 7.99 16.42
N CYS A 250 -14.28 7.18 17.29
CA CYS A 250 -15.01 6.20 18.11
C CYS A 250 -15.56 6.78 19.42
N PHE A 251 -15.36 8.08 19.67
CA PHE A 251 -15.79 8.73 20.91
C PHE A 251 -16.62 9.98 20.61
N THR A 252 -17.51 10.32 21.54
CA THR A 252 -18.26 11.59 21.54
C THR A 252 -17.40 12.72 22.12
N ASP A 253 -17.89 13.97 22.01
CA ASP A 253 -17.25 15.14 22.65
C ASP A 253 -17.21 15.04 24.18
N LYS A 254 -18.02 14.15 24.78
CA LYS A 254 -18.04 13.85 26.20
C LYS A 254 -17.23 12.60 26.57
N ASP A 255 -16.31 12.20 25.70
CA ASP A 255 -15.44 11.01 25.83
C ASP A 255 -16.19 9.68 26.03
N GLN A 256 -17.46 9.58 25.59
CA GLN A 256 -18.23 8.34 25.61
C GLN A 256 -17.97 7.55 24.33
N TYR A 257 -17.91 6.22 24.43
CA TYR A 257 -17.76 5.37 23.26
C TYR A 257 -19.00 5.46 22.34
N LYS A 258 -18.76 5.62 21.07
CA LYS A 258 -19.78 5.65 20.02
C LYS A 258 -19.43 4.64 18.93
N PRO A 259 -20.18 3.53 18.80
CA PRO A 259 -19.91 2.53 17.79
C PRO A 259 -20.07 3.09 16.36
N PRO A 260 -19.34 2.54 15.36
CA PRO A 260 -19.39 3.00 13.97
C PRO A 260 -20.77 2.92 13.31
N GLU A 261 -21.60 1.98 13.76
CA GLU A 261 -22.95 1.72 13.22
C GLU A 261 -23.94 2.86 13.52
N ASP A 262 -23.68 3.66 14.53
CA ASP A 262 -24.52 4.78 14.93
C ASP A 262 -24.21 6.08 14.16
N ARG A 263 -23.52 6.00 13.00
CA ARG A 263 -23.07 7.16 12.22
C ARG A 263 -23.66 7.29 10.85
#